data_e24ca38d17872eeab6ab1eb98df3cfde
#
_entry.id   e24ca38d17872eeab6ab1eb98df3cfde
#
_cell.length_a   1.000
_cell.length_b   1.000
_cell.length_c   1.000
_cell.angle_alpha   90.00
_cell.angle_beta   90.00
_cell.angle_gamma   90.00
#
_symmetry.space_group_name_H-M   'P 1'
#
loop_
_entity.id
_entity.type
_entity.pdbx_description
1 polymer ?
#
loop_
_entity_poly.entity_id
_entity_poly.type
_entity_poly.pdbx_seq_one_letter_code
_entity_poly.pdbx_strand_id
1 'polypeptide(L)'
;VDLSSGDQTFYIRFKKDGKLIEERAGRKKQGMTGAKANQLRVDRMAGKSETNAEKRERLLFQAGRLRIGGLWKEYLRHKGGKLKGFRTDENRYQNHLSKSFGKKFTDDLVPLDIDKLESTIAKTHAAKTVGNVLELLRRIINFGIAKQLCPPLTFKIRIPSVDNQRIEVLSDEQFSNLNEVWDEYPDQHIVNMHKLIAWTGMRPSEPCRLKWKNIDSELGLLTKVDTKSGRGVQLRLSQTVKQILKSQRALLDDSSPTMATSEYVFPRSDGQKREPDSWRKYVKLICNRAGIPKTYRPNYCLRDTIATTMLSNGVSLEEVGYQLGHEPGSPMMKRYAMFVTEAQQRIVDRSEELLKEKLNRSNLITA
;
A
#
# COMPACT_ATOMS: atom_id res chain seq x y z
N VAL A 1 28.05 12.66 -56.29
CA VAL A 1 28.45 14.08 -56.51
C VAL A 1 27.22 14.79 -57.06
N ASP A 2 26.78 15.82 -56.34
CA ASP A 2 25.75 16.71 -56.86
C ASP A 2 26.44 17.63 -57.89
N LEU A 3 26.21 17.35 -59.17
CA LEU A 3 26.84 18.02 -60.30
C LEU A 3 26.33 19.46 -60.50
N SER A 4 25.20 19.85 -59.85
CA SER A 4 24.61 21.19 -60.00
C SER A 4 25.23 22.23 -59.09
N SER A 5 25.85 21.87 -57.99
CA SER A 5 26.37 22.81 -56.96
C SER A 5 27.91 22.79 -56.80
N GLY A 6 28.62 21.91 -57.48
CA GLY A 6 30.08 21.72 -57.35
C GLY A 6 30.54 21.26 -55.95
N ASP A 7 29.61 20.92 -55.05
CA ASP A 7 29.91 20.47 -53.73
C ASP A 7 30.00 18.92 -53.67
N GLN A 8 31.07 18.39 -53.11
CA GLN A 8 31.28 16.96 -52.98
C GLN A 8 30.73 16.48 -51.62
N THR A 9 29.92 15.42 -51.67
CA THR A 9 29.44 14.72 -50.47
C THR A 9 30.20 13.42 -50.27
N PHE A 10 30.75 13.21 -49.10
CA PHE A 10 31.47 12.00 -48.71
C PHE A 10 30.52 11.02 -48.05
N TYR A 11 30.61 9.75 -48.41
CA TYR A 11 29.90 8.64 -47.80
C TYR A 11 30.94 7.65 -47.27
N ILE A 12 30.60 6.97 -46.18
CA ILE A 12 31.40 5.92 -45.58
C ILE A 12 30.60 4.62 -45.57
N ARG A 13 31.30 3.51 -45.83
CA ARG A 13 30.74 2.17 -45.84
C ARG A 13 31.55 1.27 -44.93
N PHE A 14 30.90 0.61 -43.97
CA PHE A 14 31.55 -0.21 -42.98
C PHE A 14 30.63 -1.31 -42.45
N LYS A 15 31.20 -2.34 -41.80
CA LYS A 15 30.43 -3.36 -41.06
C LYS A 15 30.42 -3.05 -39.56
N LYS A 16 29.24 -3.12 -38.93
CA LYS A 16 29.05 -3.05 -37.50
C LYS A 16 28.03 -4.11 -37.09
N ASP A 17 28.32 -4.93 -36.10
CA ASP A 17 27.46 -6.01 -35.57
C ASP A 17 26.94 -6.95 -36.72
N GLY A 18 27.85 -7.29 -37.62
CA GLY A 18 27.55 -8.16 -38.77
C GLY A 18 26.75 -7.50 -39.93
N LYS A 19 26.24 -6.29 -39.77
CA LYS A 19 25.49 -5.56 -40.78
C LYS A 19 26.37 -4.58 -41.55
N LEU A 20 26.16 -4.50 -42.86
CA LEU A 20 26.79 -3.51 -43.73
C LEU A 20 26.02 -2.20 -43.61
N ILE A 21 26.69 -1.12 -43.23
CA ILE A 21 26.12 0.23 -43.08
C ILE A 21 26.78 1.14 -44.08
N GLU A 22 25.96 1.92 -44.80
CA GLU A 22 26.41 3.03 -45.62
C GLU A 22 25.74 4.31 -45.14
N GLU A 23 26.53 5.32 -44.80
CA GLU A 23 26.01 6.58 -44.30
C GLU A 23 26.80 7.78 -44.82
N ARG A 24 26.15 8.95 -44.81
CA ARG A 24 26.76 10.21 -45.18
C ARG A 24 27.73 10.65 -44.10
N ALA A 25 29.00 10.89 -44.46
CA ALA A 25 30.01 11.44 -43.57
C ALA A 25 29.96 12.98 -43.51
N GLY A 26 29.74 13.68 -44.60
CA GLY A 26 29.63 15.15 -44.66
C GLY A 26 29.87 15.74 -46.04
N ARG A 27 29.83 17.07 -46.13
CA ARG A 27 30.08 17.82 -47.37
C ARG A 27 31.46 18.51 -47.34
N LYS A 28 32.08 18.64 -48.51
CA LYS A 28 33.37 19.35 -48.66
C LYS A 28 33.28 20.79 -48.21
N LYS A 29 32.20 21.49 -48.52
CA LYS A 29 31.93 22.88 -48.05
C LYS A 29 31.83 22.98 -46.53
N GLN A 30 31.54 21.90 -45.82
CA GLN A 30 31.52 21.80 -44.37
C GLN A 30 32.86 21.36 -43.78
N GLY A 31 33.92 21.34 -44.58
CA GLY A 31 35.27 20.95 -44.11
C GLY A 31 35.49 19.42 -44.04
N MET A 32 34.64 18.62 -44.66
CA MET A 32 34.87 17.18 -44.78
C MET A 32 35.90 16.92 -45.89
N THR A 33 36.85 16.04 -45.59
CA THR A 33 37.89 15.55 -46.50
C THR A 33 37.87 14.03 -46.54
N GLY A 34 38.50 13.41 -47.56
CA GLY A 34 38.62 11.95 -47.64
C GLY A 34 39.30 11.37 -46.41
N ALA A 35 40.34 12.02 -45.87
CA ALA A 35 41.05 11.58 -44.64
C ALA A 35 40.12 11.63 -43.41
N LYS A 36 39.35 12.72 -43.23
CA LYS A 36 38.37 12.83 -42.16
C LYS A 36 37.22 11.82 -42.27
N ALA A 37 36.75 11.55 -43.50
CA ALA A 37 35.73 10.55 -43.75
C ALA A 37 36.27 9.14 -43.42
N ASN A 38 37.52 8.82 -43.77
CA ASN A 38 38.12 7.56 -43.40
C ASN A 38 38.34 7.42 -41.91
N GLN A 39 38.78 8.49 -41.23
CA GLN A 39 38.88 8.49 -39.76
C GLN A 39 37.53 8.22 -39.11
N LEU A 40 36.48 8.90 -39.55
CA LEU A 40 35.11 8.70 -39.09
C LEU A 40 34.66 7.24 -39.29
N ARG A 41 35.00 6.63 -40.44
CA ARG A 41 34.73 5.23 -40.69
C ARG A 41 35.37 4.30 -39.67
N VAL A 42 36.66 4.53 -39.37
CA VAL A 42 37.42 3.77 -38.37
C VAL A 42 36.76 3.92 -36.99
N ASP A 43 36.42 5.14 -36.60
CA ASP A 43 35.77 5.43 -35.29
C ASP A 43 34.40 4.76 -35.17
N ARG A 44 33.62 4.69 -36.26
CA ARG A 44 32.35 3.94 -36.33
C ARG A 44 32.55 2.45 -36.14
N MET A 45 33.54 1.88 -36.82
CA MET A 45 33.89 0.45 -36.74
C MET A 45 34.38 0.09 -35.33
N ALA A 46 35.14 0.97 -34.71
CA ALA A 46 35.67 0.79 -33.34
C ALA A 46 34.65 1.12 -32.24
N GLY A 47 33.45 1.52 -32.56
CA GLY A 47 32.44 1.95 -31.57
C GLY A 47 32.75 3.27 -30.85
N LYS A 48 33.80 4.01 -31.28
CA LYS A 48 34.19 5.30 -30.68
C LYS A 48 33.26 6.45 -31.03
N SER A 49 32.45 6.28 -32.06
CA SER A 49 31.44 7.28 -32.48
C SER A 49 30.15 6.58 -32.92
N GLU A 50 29.02 7.26 -32.68
CA GLU A 50 27.67 6.77 -33.05
C GLU A 50 27.43 6.86 -34.56
N THR A 51 26.73 5.91 -35.14
CA THR A 51 26.22 5.99 -36.52
C THR A 51 25.18 7.11 -36.65
N ASN A 52 24.89 7.54 -37.89
CA ASN A 52 23.85 8.54 -38.15
C ASN A 52 22.45 8.01 -37.71
N ALA A 53 22.19 6.71 -37.81
CA ALA A 53 20.96 6.10 -37.35
C ALA A 53 20.87 6.14 -35.81
N GLU A 54 21.90 5.72 -35.09
CA GLU A 54 21.96 5.77 -33.63
C GLU A 54 21.83 7.22 -33.14
N LYS A 55 22.51 8.18 -33.77
CA LYS A 55 22.38 9.60 -33.45
C LYS A 55 20.97 10.11 -33.65
N ARG A 56 20.30 9.71 -34.75
CA ARG A 56 18.91 10.09 -35.02
C ARG A 56 17.98 9.50 -33.97
N GLU A 57 18.13 8.23 -33.65
CA GLU A 57 17.35 7.53 -32.62
C GLU A 57 17.53 8.20 -31.26
N ARG A 58 18.77 8.50 -30.86
CA ARG A 58 19.07 9.24 -29.62
C ARG A 58 18.43 10.63 -29.58
N LEU A 59 18.47 11.37 -30.68
CA LEU A 59 17.85 12.69 -30.78
C LEU A 59 16.32 12.62 -30.72
N LEU A 60 15.70 11.63 -31.37
CA LEU A 60 14.26 11.39 -31.32
C LEU A 60 13.85 11.00 -29.88
N PHE A 61 14.61 10.10 -29.24
CA PHE A 61 14.40 9.73 -27.86
C PHE A 61 14.54 10.96 -26.93
N GLN A 62 15.58 11.77 -27.11
CA GLN A 62 15.77 13.00 -26.32
C GLN A 62 14.67 14.03 -26.53
N ALA A 63 14.16 14.17 -27.75
CA ALA A 63 13.06 15.08 -28.06
C ALA A 63 11.72 14.62 -27.42
N GLY A 64 11.52 13.32 -27.31
CA GLY A 64 10.32 12.72 -26.69
C GLY A 64 10.41 12.53 -25.18
N ARG A 65 11.60 12.73 -24.56
CA ARG A 65 11.78 12.51 -23.12
C ARG A 65 11.04 13.55 -22.28
N LEU A 66 10.47 13.07 -21.21
CA LEU A 66 9.74 13.90 -20.27
C LEU A 66 10.54 14.17 -19.00
N ARG A 67 10.34 15.37 -18.43
CA ARG A 67 10.75 15.68 -17.07
C ARG A 67 9.92 14.87 -16.07
N ILE A 68 10.39 14.71 -14.85
CA ILE A 68 9.67 13.97 -13.80
C ILE A 68 8.25 14.49 -13.61
N GLY A 69 8.03 15.82 -13.72
CA GLY A 69 6.68 16.38 -13.69
C GLY A 69 5.78 15.96 -14.87
N GLY A 70 6.38 15.82 -16.05
CA GLY A 70 5.70 15.25 -17.22
C GLY A 70 5.40 13.76 -17.04
N LEU A 71 6.36 12.99 -16.54
CA LEU A 71 6.16 11.57 -16.21
C LEU A 71 5.05 11.37 -15.18
N TRP A 72 4.98 12.24 -14.17
CA TRP A 72 3.90 12.22 -13.18
C TRP A 72 2.52 12.42 -13.83
N LYS A 73 2.38 13.41 -14.71
CA LYS A 73 1.12 13.65 -15.44
C LYS A 73 0.70 12.44 -16.28
N GLU A 74 1.65 11.84 -17.02
CA GLU A 74 1.39 10.63 -17.80
C GLU A 74 1.05 9.42 -16.92
N TYR A 75 1.75 9.26 -15.79
CA TYR A 75 1.46 8.23 -14.81
C TYR A 75 0.02 8.35 -14.29
N LEU A 76 -0.41 9.56 -13.95
CA LEU A 76 -1.79 9.82 -13.51
C LEU A 76 -2.81 9.52 -14.62
N ARG A 77 -2.55 9.98 -15.84
CA ARG A 77 -3.44 9.73 -16.97
C ARG A 77 -3.68 8.24 -17.21
N HIS A 78 -2.63 7.42 -17.10
CA HIS A 78 -2.71 5.99 -17.35
C HIS A 78 -3.21 5.15 -16.16
N LYS A 79 -2.94 5.59 -14.95
CA LYS A 79 -3.20 4.79 -13.73
C LYS A 79 -4.13 5.45 -12.73
N GLY A 80 -4.41 6.76 -12.84
CA GLY A 80 -5.13 7.54 -11.82
C GLY A 80 -6.49 6.95 -11.46
N GLY A 81 -7.31 6.57 -12.44
CA GLY A 81 -8.62 5.96 -12.21
C GLY A 81 -8.60 4.54 -11.61
N LYS A 82 -7.44 3.87 -11.59
CA LYS A 82 -7.26 2.50 -11.08
C LYS A 82 -6.49 2.46 -9.75
N LEU A 83 -5.95 3.59 -9.29
CA LEU A 83 -5.13 3.66 -8.07
C LEU A 83 -5.99 3.87 -6.85
N LYS A 84 -6.13 2.86 -6.01
CA LYS A 84 -6.83 2.97 -4.70
C LYS A 84 -6.24 4.04 -3.76
N GLY A 85 -4.98 4.44 -3.95
CA GLY A 85 -4.26 5.44 -3.15
C GLY A 85 -3.97 6.76 -3.88
N PHE A 86 -4.71 7.09 -4.92
CA PHE A 86 -4.46 8.26 -5.77
C PHE A 86 -4.24 9.56 -4.98
N ARG A 87 -5.19 9.95 -4.11
CA ARG A 87 -5.08 11.17 -3.28
C ARG A 87 -3.82 11.20 -2.42
N THR A 88 -3.43 10.06 -1.88
CA THR A 88 -2.23 9.94 -1.04
C THR A 88 -0.96 10.10 -1.87
N ASP A 89 -0.90 9.52 -3.06
CA ASP A 89 0.23 9.67 -3.98
C ASP A 89 0.31 11.09 -4.53
N GLU A 90 -0.84 11.71 -4.84
CA GLU A 90 -0.91 13.12 -5.24
C GLU A 90 -0.37 14.05 -4.16
N ASN A 91 -0.81 13.90 -2.91
CA ASN A 91 -0.29 14.68 -1.78
C ASN A 91 1.22 14.47 -1.59
N ARG A 92 1.72 13.23 -1.71
CA ARG A 92 3.17 12.95 -1.63
C ARG A 92 3.94 13.63 -2.74
N TYR A 93 3.43 13.56 -3.97
CA TYR A 93 4.06 14.19 -5.11
C TYR A 93 4.12 15.71 -4.92
N GLN A 94 3.01 16.35 -4.63
CA GLN A 94 2.92 17.80 -4.48
C GLN A 94 3.79 18.31 -3.32
N ASN A 95 3.73 17.66 -2.17
CA ASN A 95 4.42 18.14 -0.97
C ASN A 95 5.93 17.86 -0.98
N HIS A 96 6.39 16.77 -1.63
CA HIS A 96 7.77 16.32 -1.49
C HIS A 96 8.55 16.21 -2.80
N LEU A 97 7.91 15.96 -3.94
CA LEU A 97 8.59 15.69 -5.20
C LEU A 97 8.49 16.84 -6.21
N SER A 98 7.34 17.48 -6.32
CA SER A 98 7.05 18.46 -7.36
C SER A 98 8.09 19.60 -7.40
N LYS A 99 8.38 20.21 -6.25
CA LYS A 99 9.30 21.35 -6.15
C LYS A 99 10.74 20.97 -6.47
N SER A 100 11.21 19.84 -5.95
CA SER A 100 12.63 19.46 -6.04
C SER A 100 12.97 18.70 -7.31
N PHE A 101 12.01 17.90 -7.83
CA PHE A 101 12.26 16.96 -8.93
C PHE A 101 11.42 17.25 -10.18
N GLY A 102 10.28 17.93 -10.06
CA GLY A 102 9.36 18.11 -11.18
C GLY A 102 9.96 18.70 -12.45
N LYS A 103 10.97 19.55 -12.32
CA LYS A 103 11.67 20.20 -13.44
C LYS A 103 12.89 19.42 -13.93
N LYS A 104 13.36 18.37 -13.23
CA LYS A 104 14.52 17.56 -13.60
C LYS A 104 14.16 16.49 -14.61
N PHE A 105 15.09 16.14 -15.48
CA PHE A 105 15.05 14.89 -16.23
C PHE A 105 15.61 13.74 -15.39
N THR A 106 15.33 12.49 -15.75
CA THR A 106 15.82 11.32 -14.99
C THR A 106 17.33 11.17 -15.06
N ASP A 107 17.95 11.55 -16.17
CA ASP A 107 19.40 11.52 -16.38
C ASP A 107 20.14 12.68 -15.68
N ASP A 108 19.43 13.73 -15.23
CA ASP A 108 19.99 14.79 -14.36
C ASP A 108 20.06 14.36 -12.88
N LEU A 109 19.46 13.23 -12.52
CA LEU A 109 19.45 12.76 -11.14
C LEU A 109 20.76 12.08 -10.79
N VAL A 110 21.28 12.47 -9.63
CA VAL A 110 22.44 11.82 -9.00
C VAL A 110 22.04 11.24 -7.63
N PRO A 111 22.76 10.25 -7.08
CA PRO A 111 22.47 9.69 -5.76
C PRO A 111 22.30 10.75 -4.67
N LEU A 112 23.14 11.80 -4.68
CA LEU A 112 23.08 12.90 -3.72
C LEU A 112 21.73 13.65 -3.72
N ASP A 113 21.00 13.69 -4.84
CA ASP A 113 19.66 14.28 -4.87
C ASP A 113 18.66 13.47 -4.04
N ILE A 114 18.80 12.15 -4.05
CA ILE A 114 17.98 11.24 -3.26
C ILE A 114 18.31 11.40 -1.78
N ASP A 115 19.60 11.43 -1.42
CA ASP A 115 20.05 11.61 -0.04
C ASP A 115 19.57 12.96 0.55
N LYS A 116 19.60 14.04 -0.24
CA LYS A 116 19.05 15.35 0.14
C LYS A 116 17.55 15.32 0.35
N LEU A 117 16.80 14.62 -0.53
CA LEU A 117 15.35 14.45 -0.37
C LEU A 117 15.04 13.69 0.92
N GLU A 118 15.72 12.56 1.13
CA GLU A 118 15.58 11.73 2.32
C GLU A 118 15.83 12.53 3.59
N SER A 119 16.97 13.21 3.68
CA SER A 119 17.35 14.04 4.83
C SER A 119 16.36 15.19 5.08
N THR A 120 15.83 15.79 4.02
CA THR A 120 14.85 16.86 4.14
C THR A 120 13.53 16.38 4.72
N ILE A 121 13.02 15.24 4.25
CA ILE A 121 11.75 14.66 4.73
C ILE A 121 11.92 14.12 6.15
N ALA A 122 13.06 13.50 6.46
CA ALA A 122 13.35 12.91 7.77
C ALA A 122 13.35 13.93 8.91
N LYS A 123 13.58 15.21 8.64
CA LYS A 123 13.52 16.31 9.65
C LYS A 123 12.13 16.45 10.28
N THR A 124 11.08 16.13 9.54
CA THR A 124 9.68 16.41 9.97
C THR A 124 8.76 15.19 9.87
N HIS A 125 9.21 14.10 9.26
CA HIS A 125 8.39 12.92 9.02
C HIS A 125 9.11 11.63 9.44
N ALA A 126 8.32 10.63 9.81
CA ALA A 126 8.83 9.31 10.13
C ALA A 126 9.48 8.62 8.91
N ALA A 127 10.45 7.75 9.16
CA ALA A 127 11.18 6.99 8.13
C ALA A 127 10.26 6.25 7.14
N LYS A 128 9.10 5.77 7.59
CA LYS A 128 8.09 5.16 6.70
C LYS A 128 7.55 6.14 5.66
N THR A 129 7.38 7.41 6.02
CA THR A 129 6.94 8.46 5.07
C THR A 129 8.02 8.71 4.04
N VAL A 130 9.29 8.80 4.46
CA VAL A 130 10.45 8.90 3.56
C VAL A 130 10.42 7.75 2.55
N GLY A 131 10.36 6.50 3.02
CA GLY A 131 10.30 5.32 2.17
C GLY A 131 9.13 5.36 1.18
N ASN A 132 7.95 5.81 1.60
CA ASN A 132 6.79 5.93 0.73
C ASN A 132 6.95 7.00 -0.38
N VAL A 133 7.65 8.10 -0.10
CA VAL A 133 7.95 9.14 -1.10
C VAL A 133 8.96 8.63 -2.12
N LEU A 134 10.04 7.98 -1.65
CA LEU A 134 11.04 7.37 -2.53
C LEU A 134 10.42 6.28 -3.41
N GLU A 135 9.51 5.47 -2.85
CA GLU A 135 8.76 4.46 -3.60
C GLU A 135 7.90 5.08 -4.69
N LEU A 136 7.25 6.21 -4.41
CA LEU A 136 6.48 6.93 -5.42
C LEU A 136 7.37 7.44 -6.55
N LEU A 137 8.52 8.07 -6.22
CA LEU A 137 9.49 8.53 -7.22
C LEU A 137 9.96 7.38 -8.10
N ARG A 138 10.33 6.24 -7.49
CA ARG A 138 10.74 5.02 -8.20
C ARG A 138 9.64 4.51 -9.14
N ARG A 139 8.38 4.50 -8.69
CA ARG A 139 7.23 4.07 -9.53
C ARG A 139 7.00 4.98 -10.73
N ILE A 140 7.13 6.30 -10.56
CA ILE A 140 6.99 7.28 -11.64
C ILE A 140 8.08 7.07 -12.69
N ILE A 141 9.33 6.92 -12.26
CA ILE A 141 10.47 6.73 -13.15
C ILE A 141 10.37 5.39 -13.88
N ASN A 142 10.09 4.29 -13.17
CA ASN A 142 9.92 2.96 -13.79
C ASN A 142 8.78 2.94 -14.81
N PHE A 143 7.69 3.67 -14.55
CA PHE A 143 6.62 3.85 -15.53
C PHE A 143 7.14 4.59 -16.78
N GLY A 144 7.90 5.66 -16.59
CA GLY A 144 8.51 6.42 -17.68
C GLY A 144 9.43 5.56 -18.54
N ILE A 145 10.29 4.76 -17.93
CA ILE A 145 11.18 3.81 -18.60
C ILE A 145 10.37 2.78 -19.40
N ALA A 146 9.39 2.15 -18.76
CA ALA A 146 8.54 1.14 -19.41
C ALA A 146 7.70 1.69 -20.59
N LYS A 147 7.48 3.00 -20.64
CA LYS A 147 6.79 3.72 -21.73
C LYS A 147 7.74 4.46 -22.68
N GLN A 148 9.05 4.27 -22.52
CA GLN A 148 10.08 4.91 -23.33
C GLN A 148 10.00 6.46 -23.31
N LEU A 149 9.53 7.03 -22.21
CA LEU A 149 9.40 8.47 -21.98
C LEU A 149 10.63 9.11 -21.31
N CYS A 150 11.51 8.27 -20.79
CA CYS A 150 12.77 8.68 -20.15
C CYS A 150 13.80 7.55 -20.18
N PRO A 151 15.11 7.88 -20.08
CA PRO A 151 16.16 6.88 -19.93
C PRO A 151 16.10 6.23 -18.52
N PRO A 152 16.69 5.02 -18.36
CA PRO A 152 16.86 4.42 -17.05
C PRO A 152 17.84 5.23 -16.19
N LEU A 153 17.67 5.12 -14.87
CA LEU A 153 18.65 5.65 -13.93
C LEU A 153 19.95 4.82 -13.98
N THR A 154 21.07 5.49 -13.82
CA THR A 154 22.40 4.85 -13.68
C THR A 154 22.64 4.24 -12.30
N PHE A 155 21.74 4.50 -11.33
CA PHE A 155 21.78 4.02 -9.96
C PHE A 155 20.41 3.52 -9.49
N LYS A 156 20.38 2.82 -8.36
CA LYS A 156 19.14 2.32 -7.74
C LYS A 156 18.70 3.23 -6.61
N ILE A 157 17.43 3.63 -6.61
CA ILE A 157 16.81 4.29 -5.45
C ILE A 157 16.60 3.22 -4.37
N ARG A 158 17.38 3.31 -3.29
CA ARG A 158 17.24 2.45 -2.11
C ARG A 158 16.10 2.98 -1.24
N ILE A 159 15.23 2.07 -0.80
CA ILE A 159 14.13 2.41 0.08
C ILE A 159 14.47 1.91 1.48
N PRO A 160 14.49 2.77 2.50
CA PRO A 160 14.79 2.37 3.86
C PRO A 160 13.84 1.26 4.31
N SER A 161 14.40 0.18 4.86
CA SER A 161 13.62 -0.83 5.57
C SER A 161 13.24 -0.27 6.92
N VAL A 162 11.94 -0.27 7.22
CA VAL A 162 11.44 0.22 8.50
C VAL A 162 10.62 -0.88 9.13
N ASP A 163 11.12 -1.41 10.23
CA ASP A 163 10.30 -2.23 11.12
C ASP A 163 9.53 -1.31 12.06
N ASN A 164 8.26 -1.14 11.78
CA ASN A 164 7.33 -0.35 12.59
C ASN A 164 6.08 -1.16 12.94
N GLN A 165 6.19 -2.49 12.96
CA GLN A 165 5.10 -3.35 13.36
C GLN A 165 4.86 -3.17 14.87
N ARG A 166 3.67 -2.69 15.21
CA ARG A 166 3.22 -2.57 16.59
C ARG A 166 2.03 -3.49 16.78
N ILE A 167 2.03 -4.23 17.86
CA ILE A 167 0.88 -4.97 18.38
C ILE A 167 0.47 -4.26 19.65
N GLU A 168 -0.77 -3.82 19.71
CA GLU A 168 -1.31 -3.02 20.80
C GLU A 168 -2.52 -3.78 21.35
N VAL A 169 -2.28 -4.52 22.44
CA VAL A 169 -3.29 -5.38 23.07
C VAL A 169 -3.81 -4.69 24.32
N LEU A 170 -5.13 -4.70 24.49
CA LEU A 170 -5.77 -4.20 25.71
C LEU A 170 -5.65 -5.26 26.81
N SER A 171 -5.36 -4.82 28.03
CA SER A 171 -5.53 -5.68 29.22
C SER A 171 -7.02 -5.92 29.51
N ASP A 172 -7.32 -6.93 30.32
CA ASP A 172 -8.69 -7.23 30.73
C ASP A 172 -9.34 -6.04 31.44
N GLU A 173 -8.59 -5.34 32.29
CA GLU A 173 -9.02 -4.10 32.95
C GLU A 173 -9.36 -3.00 31.92
N GLN A 174 -8.47 -2.76 30.96
CA GLN A 174 -8.70 -1.75 29.91
C GLN A 174 -9.92 -2.10 29.06
N PHE A 175 -10.15 -3.38 28.78
CA PHE A 175 -11.32 -3.83 28.02
C PHE A 175 -12.61 -3.68 28.84
N SER A 176 -12.58 -3.98 30.14
CA SER A 176 -13.70 -3.75 31.07
C SER A 176 -14.06 -2.27 31.15
N ASN A 177 -13.07 -1.41 31.41
CA ASN A 177 -13.28 0.05 31.45
C ASN A 177 -13.83 0.58 30.12
N LEU A 178 -13.35 0.03 29.01
CA LEU A 178 -13.87 0.40 27.69
C LEU A 178 -15.34 0.04 27.52
N ASN A 179 -15.76 -1.11 28.06
CA ASN A 179 -17.17 -1.52 28.03
C ASN A 179 -18.05 -0.58 28.84
N GLU A 180 -17.62 -0.15 30.02
CA GLU A 180 -18.33 0.84 30.85
C GLU A 180 -18.47 2.18 30.11
N VAL A 181 -17.37 2.66 29.49
CA VAL A 181 -17.39 3.90 28.71
C VAL A 181 -18.35 3.79 27.50
N TRP A 182 -18.43 2.62 26.86
CA TRP A 182 -19.39 2.41 25.75
C TRP A 182 -20.84 2.55 26.20
N ASP A 183 -21.16 2.07 27.41
CA ASP A 183 -22.54 2.12 27.92
C ASP A 183 -22.97 3.55 28.29
N GLU A 184 -22.01 4.39 28.71
CA GLU A 184 -22.25 5.79 29.09
C GLU A 184 -22.07 6.81 27.94
N TYR A 185 -21.48 6.40 26.82
CA TYR A 185 -21.12 7.36 25.76
C TYR A 185 -22.36 7.81 24.96
N PRO A 186 -22.61 9.12 24.79
CA PRO A 186 -23.86 9.61 24.23
C PRO A 186 -24.12 9.20 22.77
N ASP A 187 -23.08 9.18 21.93
CA ASP A 187 -23.21 8.82 20.52
C ASP A 187 -23.15 7.30 20.32
N GLN A 188 -24.28 6.65 20.47
CA GLN A 188 -24.39 5.20 20.34
C GLN A 188 -24.15 4.69 18.91
N HIS A 189 -24.25 5.52 17.86
CA HIS A 189 -23.82 5.13 16.52
C HIS A 189 -22.31 4.88 16.46
N ILE A 190 -21.53 5.76 17.08
CA ILE A 190 -20.05 5.61 17.18
C ILE A 190 -19.71 4.41 18.05
N VAL A 191 -20.42 4.23 19.17
CA VAL A 191 -20.23 3.09 20.08
C VAL A 191 -20.46 1.77 19.36
N ASN A 192 -21.61 1.60 18.68
CA ASN A 192 -21.93 0.39 17.94
C ASN A 192 -20.90 0.08 16.85
N MET A 193 -20.40 1.11 16.17
CA MET A 193 -19.36 0.97 15.18
C MET A 193 -18.02 0.51 15.81
N HIS A 194 -17.68 1.02 16.98
CA HIS A 194 -16.48 0.65 17.73
C HIS A 194 -16.61 -0.75 18.34
N LYS A 195 -17.77 -1.10 18.94
CA LYS A 195 -18.13 -2.44 19.40
C LYS A 195 -18.02 -3.46 18.24
N LEU A 196 -18.54 -3.13 17.05
CA LEU A 196 -18.44 -4.03 15.90
C LEU A 196 -16.99 -4.38 15.54
N ILE A 197 -16.06 -3.41 15.60
CA ILE A 197 -14.63 -3.68 15.39
C ILE A 197 -14.07 -4.59 16.46
N ALA A 198 -14.40 -4.36 17.72
CA ALA A 198 -13.92 -5.19 18.84
C ALA A 198 -14.32 -6.66 18.70
N TRP A 199 -15.55 -6.94 18.26
CA TRP A 199 -16.10 -8.30 18.18
C TRP A 199 -15.86 -9.00 16.84
N THR A 200 -15.48 -8.28 15.80
CA THR A 200 -15.25 -8.86 14.45
C THR A 200 -13.82 -8.74 13.95
N GLY A 201 -12.99 -7.93 14.60
CA GLY A 201 -11.66 -7.59 14.13
C GLY A 201 -11.64 -6.83 12.79
N MET A 202 -12.73 -6.20 12.37
CA MET A 202 -12.78 -5.40 11.15
C MET A 202 -11.73 -4.28 11.12
N ARG A 203 -11.23 -3.94 9.93
CA ARG A 203 -10.42 -2.72 9.76
C ARG A 203 -11.29 -1.48 9.95
N PRO A 204 -10.76 -0.35 10.46
CA PRO A 204 -11.56 0.86 10.74
C PRO A 204 -12.36 1.42 9.54
N SER A 205 -11.92 1.13 8.33
CA SER A 205 -12.61 1.55 7.10
C SER A 205 -13.72 0.57 6.66
N GLU A 206 -13.78 -0.64 7.17
CA GLU A 206 -14.74 -1.67 6.75
C GLU A 206 -16.15 -1.36 7.28
N PRO A 207 -16.35 -1.01 8.57
CA PRO A 207 -17.68 -0.58 9.04
C PRO A 207 -18.23 0.65 8.32
N CYS A 208 -17.35 1.59 7.92
CA CYS A 208 -17.75 2.78 7.16
C CYS A 208 -18.42 2.47 5.82
N ARG A 209 -18.16 1.30 5.26
CA ARG A 209 -18.65 0.85 3.95
C ARG A 209 -19.66 -0.28 4.05
N LEU A 210 -19.94 -0.75 5.26
CA LEU A 210 -20.84 -1.86 5.50
C LEU A 210 -22.27 -1.43 5.14
N LYS A 211 -22.92 -2.22 4.30
CA LYS A 211 -24.31 -2.02 3.88
C LYS A 211 -25.19 -3.11 4.47
N TRP A 212 -26.45 -2.81 4.71
CA TRP A 212 -27.42 -3.79 5.22
C TRP A 212 -27.52 -5.04 4.32
N LYS A 213 -27.45 -4.88 3.01
CA LYS A 213 -27.43 -6.02 2.06
C LYS A 213 -26.24 -6.97 2.19
N ASN A 214 -25.21 -6.58 2.95
CA ASN A 214 -24.06 -7.45 3.24
C ASN A 214 -24.25 -8.29 4.51
N ILE A 215 -25.41 -8.16 5.15
CA ILE A 215 -25.79 -8.86 6.37
C ILE A 215 -26.96 -9.78 6.04
N ASP A 216 -26.71 -11.07 6.14
CA ASP A 216 -27.74 -12.10 6.03
C ASP A 216 -28.12 -12.52 7.45
N SER A 217 -29.27 -12.05 7.92
CA SER A 217 -29.74 -12.33 9.29
C SER A 217 -30.24 -13.76 9.44
N GLU A 218 -30.75 -14.40 8.37
CA GLU A 218 -31.26 -15.76 8.38
C GLU A 218 -30.11 -16.75 8.47
N LEU A 219 -29.12 -16.61 7.60
CA LEU A 219 -27.93 -17.45 7.63
C LEU A 219 -26.94 -17.04 8.73
N GLY A 220 -27.13 -15.88 9.36
CA GLY A 220 -26.23 -15.35 10.37
C GLY A 220 -24.85 -15.03 9.81
N LEU A 221 -24.78 -14.44 8.63
CA LEU A 221 -23.54 -14.13 7.92
C LEU A 221 -23.39 -12.62 7.68
N LEU A 222 -22.14 -12.16 7.76
CA LEU A 222 -21.75 -10.81 7.38
C LEU A 222 -20.64 -10.92 6.31
N THR A 223 -20.89 -10.33 5.15
CA THR A 223 -19.92 -10.28 4.05
C THR A 223 -19.10 -9.00 4.12
N LYS A 224 -17.80 -9.11 4.43
CA LYS A 224 -16.86 -7.98 4.29
C LYS A 224 -16.62 -7.72 2.80
N VAL A 225 -17.11 -6.60 2.31
CA VAL A 225 -16.91 -6.16 0.93
C VAL A 225 -15.67 -5.29 0.86
N ASP A 226 -14.94 -5.37 -0.26
CA ASP A 226 -13.79 -4.50 -0.53
C ASP A 226 -12.50 -4.88 0.24
N THR A 227 -12.22 -6.16 0.38
CA THR A 227 -10.90 -6.62 0.77
C THR A 227 -9.87 -6.21 -0.31
N LYS A 228 -8.60 -6.08 0.07
CA LYS A 228 -7.51 -5.73 -0.88
C LYS A 228 -7.46 -6.64 -2.11
N SER A 229 -7.90 -7.88 -1.94
CA SER A 229 -7.96 -8.93 -2.98
C SER A 229 -9.21 -8.83 -3.88
N GLY A 230 -10.20 -8.02 -3.52
CA GLY A 230 -11.49 -7.96 -4.23
C GLY A 230 -12.44 -9.14 -3.91
N ARG A 231 -12.00 -10.12 -3.11
CA ARG A 231 -12.84 -11.25 -2.67
C ARG A 231 -13.55 -10.87 -1.38
N GLY A 232 -14.86 -11.08 -1.31
CA GLY A 232 -15.63 -10.95 -0.08
C GLY A 232 -15.23 -12.02 0.93
N VAL A 233 -15.02 -11.63 2.18
CA VAL A 233 -14.83 -12.56 3.29
C VAL A 233 -16.14 -12.63 4.07
N GLN A 234 -16.67 -13.82 4.27
CA GLN A 234 -17.87 -14.02 5.06
C GLN A 234 -17.51 -14.35 6.51
N LEU A 235 -18.11 -13.66 7.44
CA LEU A 235 -17.99 -13.93 8.86
C LEU A 235 -19.32 -14.40 9.42
N ARG A 236 -19.29 -15.37 10.33
CA ARG A 236 -20.47 -15.71 11.11
C ARG A 236 -20.75 -14.64 12.18
N LEU A 237 -22.02 -14.31 12.35
CA LEU A 237 -22.48 -13.36 13.34
C LEU A 237 -22.59 -14.05 14.71
N SER A 238 -21.81 -13.63 15.68
CA SER A 238 -22.03 -13.99 17.08
C SER A 238 -23.31 -13.34 17.61
N GLN A 239 -23.84 -13.79 18.74
CA GLN A 239 -25.03 -13.17 19.36
C GLN A 239 -24.80 -11.72 19.70
N THR A 240 -23.59 -11.37 20.20
CA THR A 240 -23.21 -9.97 20.50
C THR A 240 -23.22 -9.11 19.24
N VAL A 241 -22.68 -9.61 18.12
CA VAL A 241 -22.71 -8.86 16.85
C VAL A 241 -24.14 -8.66 16.34
N LYS A 242 -24.99 -9.67 16.47
CA LYS A 242 -26.45 -9.53 16.14
C LYS A 242 -27.12 -8.48 16.98
N GLN A 243 -26.83 -8.41 18.29
CA GLN A 243 -27.36 -7.38 19.20
C GLN A 243 -26.88 -5.97 18.81
N ILE A 244 -25.59 -5.82 18.50
CA ILE A 244 -25.02 -4.54 18.02
C ILE A 244 -25.74 -4.07 16.75
N LEU A 245 -25.95 -4.95 15.79
CA LEU A 245 -26.63 -4.61 14.53
C LEU A 245 -28.10 -4.28 14.75
N LYS A 246 -28.79 -4.99 15.65
CA LYS A 246 -30.17 -4.71 16.04
C LYS A 246 -30.28 -3.33 16.73
N SER A 247 -29.40 -3.03 17.69
CA SER A 247 -29.31 -1.71 18.33
C SER A 247 -29.06 -0.61 17.32
N GLN A 248 -28.12 -0.85 16.39
CA GLN A 248 -27.80 0.11 15.33
C GLN A 248 -29.01 0.37 14.41
N ARG A 249 -29.79 -0.66 14.09
CA ARG A 249 -31.01 -0.50 13.27
C ARG A 249 -32.05 0.35 14.00
N ALA A 250 -32.31 0.06 15.27
CA ALA A 250 -33.27 0.83 16.09
C ALA A 250 -32.86 2.33 16.17
N LEU A 251 -31.55 2.61 16.41
CA LEU A 251 -31.07 3.98 16.41
C LEU A 251 -31.25 4.71 15.07
N LEU A 252 -31.16 3.99 13.96
CA LEU A 252 -31.40 4.58 12.64
C LEU A 252 -32.89 4.84 12.40
N ASP A 253 -33.77 3.93 12.84
CA ASP A 253 -35.23 4.07 12.69
C ASP A 253 -35.75 5.27 13.50
N ASP A 254 -35.13 5.58 14.65
CA ASP A 254 -35.41 6.76 15.50
C ASP A 254 -34.71 8.05 15.01
N SER A 255 -33.91 7.97 13.96
CA SER A 255 -33.15 9.09 13.40
C SER A 255 -33.94 9.81 12.29
N SER A 256 -33.28 10.75 11.60
CA SER A 256 -33.87 11.42 10.44
C SER A 256 -34.26 10.42 9.33
N PRO A 257 -35.31 10.70 8.52
CA PRO A 257 -35.70 9.83 7.41
C PRO A 257 -34.54 9.46 6.47
N THR A 258 -33.59 10.38 6.27
CA THR A 258 -32.40 10.17 5.43
C THR A 258 -31.47 9.11 6.01
N MET A 259 -31.34 9.06 7.34
CA MET A 259 -30.53 8.03 8.01
C MET A 259 -31.29 6.71 8.09
N ALA A 260 -32.56 6.72 8.39
CA ALA A 260 -33.43 5.54 8.51
C ALA A 260 -33.47 4.73 7.19
N THR A 261 -33.51 5.42 6.05
CA THR A 261 -33.57 4.80 4.71
C THR A 261 -32.20 4.53 4.10
N SER A 262 -31.10 4.80 4.82
CA SER A 262 -29.74 4.60 4.31
C SER A 262 -29.44 3.12 4.02
N GLU A 263 -28.76 2.87 2.92
CA GLU A 263 -28.22 1.54 2.61
C GLU A 263 -27.03 1.14 3.52
N TYR A 264 -26.37 2.13 4.18
CA TYR A 264 -25.24 1.91 5.06
C TYR A 264 -25.67 1.60 6.48
N VAL A 265 -24.93 0.70 7.15
CA VAL A 265 -25.16 0.35 8.57
C VAL A 265 -24.76 1.53 9.49
N PHE A 266 -23.72 2.26 9.12
CA PHE A 266 -23.21 3.42 9.88
C PHE A 266 -23.10 4.65 8.97
N PRO A 267 -24.25 5.24 8.58
CA PRO A 267 -24.25 6.40 7.68
C PRO A 267 -23.78 7.68 8.38
N ARG A 268 -23.50 8.69 7.60
CA ARG A 268 -23.46 10.09 8.05
C ARG A 268 -24.89 10.63 8.22
N SER A 269 -25.00 11.83 8.76
CA SER A 269 -26.29 12.51 8.92
C SER A 269 -27.06 12.74 7.61
N ASP A 270 -26.36 12.76 6.48
CA ASP A 270 -26.94 12.86 5.13
C ASP A 270 -27.25 11.48 4.50
N GLY A 271 -27.22 10.41 5.27
CA GLY A 271 -27.46 9.04 4.81
C GLY A 271 -26.34 8.42 3.98
N GLN A 272 -25.30 9.17 3.66
CA GLN A 272 -24.20 8.69 2.82
C GLN A 272 -23.13 7.96 3.61
N LYS A 273 -22.23 7.33 2.88
CA LYS A 273 -21.07 6.60 3.43
C LYS A 273 -20.22 7.49 4.34
N ARG A 274 -19.90 6.99 5.52
CA ARG A 274 -18.98 7.64 6.45
C ARG A 274 -17.52 7.48 6.00
N GLU A 275 -16.71 8.54 6.13
CA GLU A 275 -15.27 8.47 5.88
C GLU A 275 -14.53 8.00 7.14
N PRO A 276 -13.44 7.19 7.00
CA PRO A 276 -12.73 6.61 8.15
C PRO A 276 -12.18 7.64 9.14
N ASP A 277 -11.79 8.82 8.68
CA ASP A 277 -11.25 9.85 9.55
C ASP A 277 -12.31 10.65 10.31
N SER A 278 -13.58 10.62 9.85
CA SER A 278 -14.66 11.44 10.41
C SER A 278 -15.03 11.09 11.86
N TRP A 279 -14.81 9.85 12.28
CA TRP A 279 -15.16 9.37 13.63
C TRP A 279 -13.94 9.09 14.53
N ARG A 280 -12.72 9.22 13.99
CA ARG A 280 -11.47 8.95 14.69
C ARG A 280 -11.31 9.77 15.98
N LYS A 281 -11.75 11.04 15.99
CA LYS A 281 -11.68 11.90 17.18
C LYS A 281 -12.58 11.39 18.32
N TYR A 282 -13.74 10.85 18.00
CA TYR A 282 -14.68 10.32 18.99
C TYR A 282 -14.15 9.03 19.62
N VAL A 283 -13.62 8.12 18.80
CA VAL A 283 -12.99 6.89 19.30
C VAL A 283 -11.79 7.18 20.17
N LYS A 284 -10.95 8.18 19.81
CA LYS A 284 -9.87 8.63 20.69
C LYS A 284 -10.37 9.08 22.05
N LEU A 285 -11.49 9.80 22.07
CA LEU A 285 -12.09 10.27 23.34
C LEU A 285 -12.61 9.09 24.18
N ILE A 286 -13.29 8.12 23.54
CA ILE A 286 -13.74 6.87 24.20
C ILE A 286 -12.55 6.14 24.80
N CYS A 287 -11.50 5.88 24.02
CA CYS A 287 -10.30 5.19 24.48
C CYS A 287 -9.59 5.95 25.62
N ASN A 288 -9.50 7.27 25.55
CA ASN A 288 -8.90 8.08 26.62
C ASN A 288 -9.70 7.98 27.93
N ARG A 289 -11.05 7.97 27.87
CA ARG A 289 -11.92 7.80 29.05
C ARG A 289 -11.73 6.40 29.67
N ALA A 290 -11.52 5.40 28.84
CA ALA A 290 -11.27 4.02 29.28
C ALA A 290 -9.82 3.78 29.78
N GLY A 291 -8.97 4.82 29.88
CA GLY A 291 -7.59 4.66 30.34
C GLY A 291 -6.65 3.98 29.33
N ILE A 292 -7.06 3.85 28.07
CA ILE A 292 -6.21 3.26 27.02
C ILE A 292 -5.10 4.25 26.66
N PRO A 293 -3.82 3.81 26.57
CA PRO A 293 -2.70 4.68 26.29
C PRO A 293 -2.88 5.50 25.00
N LYS A 294 -2.59 6.78 25.06
CA LYS A 294 -2.70 7.71 23.90
C LYS A 294 -1.81 7.31 22.73
N THR A 295 -0.77 6.51 22.99
CA THR A 295 0.14 5.95 21.99
C THR A 295 -0.49 4.82 21.17
N TYR A 296 -1.56 4.19 21.68
CA TYR A 296 -2.29 3.13 20.99
C TYR A 296 -3.12 3.71 19.84
N ARG A 297 -3.25 2.91 18.78
CA ARG A 297 -4.14 3.20 17.64
C ARG A 297 -5.55 2.75 17.99
N PRO A 298 -6.49 3.66 18.27
CA PRO A 298 -7.75 3.36 18.96
C PRO A 298 -8.57 2.19 18.40
N ASN A 299 -8.62 2.07 17.07
CA ASN A 299 -9.36 1.00 16.40
C ASN A 299 -8.50 -0.24 16.11
N TYR A 300 -7.18 -0.07 16.01
CA TYR A 300 -6.29 -1.19 15.71
C TYR A 300 -5.95 -2.00 16.96
N CYS A 301 -5.90 -1.36 18.13
CA CYS A 301 -5.71 -2.11 19.38
C CYS A 301 -6.83 -3.13 19.62
N LEU A 302 -8.08 -2.81 19.28
CA LEU A 302 -9.19 -3.77 19.36
C LEU A 302 -8.99 -4.97 18.41
N ARG A 303 -8.55 -4.69 17.19
CA ARG A 303 -8.26 -5.74 16.23
C ARG A 303 -7.04 -6.58 16.64
N ASP A 304 -6.02 -5.94 17.20
CA ASP A 304 -4.86 -6.65 17.73
C ASP A 304 -5.28 -7.47 18.97
N THR A 305 -6.15 -6.95 19.86
CA THR A 305 -6.67 -7.66 21.02
C THR A 305 -7.44 -8.92 20.65
N ILE A 306 -8.43 -8.85 19.75
CA ILE A 306 -9.18 -10.06 19.35
C ILE A 306 -8.27 -11.10 18.69
N ALA A 307 -7.32 -10.65 17.84
CA ALA A 307 -6.39 -11.56 17.20
C ALA A 307 -5.51 -12.30 18.21
N THR A 308 -4.94 -11.57 19.16
CA THR A 308 -4.06 -12.17 20.18
C THR A 308 -4.85 -13.03 21.15
N THR A 309 -6.06 -12.61 21.57
CA THR A 309 -6.94 -13.42 22.43
C THR A 309 -7.27 -14.76 21.76
N MET A 310 -7.63 -14.78 20.48
CA MET A 310 -7.90 -16.02 19.77
C MET A 310 -6.66 -16.93 19.70
N LEU A 311 -5.51 -16.38 19.30
CA LEU A 311 -4.24 -17.12 19.22
C LEU A 311 -3.80 -17.68 20.57
N SER A 312 -3.88 -16.84 21.61
CA SER A 312 -3.55 -17.23 22.97
C SER A 312 -4.46 -18.31 23.54
N ASN A 313 -5.64 -18.51 22.96
CA ASN A 313 -6.57 -19.60 23.32
C ASN A 313 -6.54 -20.77 22.33
N GLY A 314 -5.49 -20.89 21.50
CA GLY A 314 -5.24 -22.06 20.67
C GLY A 314 -5.92 -22.06 19.31
N VAL A 315 -6.57 -20.95 18.92
CA VAL A 315 -7.09 -20.79 17.55
C VAL A 315 -5.91 -20.67 16.58
N SER A 316 -5.94 -21.37 15.47
CA SER A 316 -4.84 -21.39 14.51
C SER A 316 -4.62 -20.01 13.87
N LEU A 317 -3.38 -19.75 13.43
CA LEU A 317 -3.02 -18.52 12.74
C LEU A 317 -3.83 -18.32 11.44
N GLU A 318 -4.20 -19.40 10.77
CA GLU A 318 -5.00 -19.39 9.56
C GLU A 318 -6.45 -18.98 9.84
N GLU A 319 -7.07 -19.55 10.87
CA GLU A 319 -8.44 -19.20 11.28
C GLU A 319 -8.54 -17.75 11.76
N VAL A 320 -7.57 -17.27 12.54
CA VAL A 320 -7.47 -15.86 12.92
C VAL A 320 -7.27 -15.00 11.67
N GLY A 321 -6.41 -15.43 10.76
CA GLY A 321 -6.22 -14.75 9.47
C GLY A 321 -7.53 -14.62 8.69
N TYR A 322 -8.31 -15.69 8.61
CA TYR A 322 -9.62 -15.69 7.97
C TYR A 322 -10.59 -14.71 8.67
N GLN A 323 -10.70 -14.78 10.00
CA GLN A 323 -11.54 -13.87 10.80
C GLN A 323 -11.19 -12.40 10.56
N LEU A 324 -9.90 -12.10 10.48
CA LEU A 324 -9.42 -10.76 10.22
C LEU A 324 -9.53 -10.32 8.74
N GLY A 325 -9.86 -11.24 7.83
CA GLY A 325 -9.92 -10.98 6.39
C GLY A 325 -8.53 -10.82 5.75
N HIS A 326 -7.59 -11.68 6.15
CA HIS A 326 -6.29 -11.83 5.50
C HIS A 326 -6.32 -12.99 4.49
N GLU A 327 -5.53 -12.86 3.44
CA GLU A 327 -5.28 -13.96 2.52
C GLU A 327 -4.47 -15.07 3.23
N PRO A 328 -4.68 -16.35 2.89
CA PRO A 328 -3.84 -17.43 3.37
C PRO A 328 -2.36 -17.16 3.11
N GLY A 329 -1.50 -17.40 4.09
CA GLY A 329 -0.07 -17.14 4.00
C GLY A 329 0.33 -15.64 4.02
N SER A 330 -0.59 -14.74 4.34
CA SER A 330 -0.31 -13.30 4.39
C SER A 330 0.84 -12.96 5.32
N PRO A 331 1.87 -12.22 4.85
CA PRO A 331 2.96 -11.75 5.71
C PRO A 331 2.49 -10.94 6.92
N MET A 332 1.30 -10.35 6.84
CA MET A 332 0.71 -9.59 7.95
C MET A 332 0.41 -10.46 9.18
N MET A 333 0.21 -11.77 9.00
CA MET A 333 -0.05 -12.70 10.11
C MET A 333 1.23 -13.05 10.87
N LYS A 334 2.40 -12.93 10.25
CA LYS A 334 3.70 -13.21 10.90
C LYS A 334 3.93 -12.36 12.17
N ARG A 335 3.34 -11.17 12.23
CA ARG A 335 3.41 -10.30 13.40
C ARG A 335 2.81 -10.91 14.68
N TYR A 336 1.89 -11.85 14.52
CA TYR A 336 1.23 -12.53 15.65
C TYR A 336 1.85 -13.88 16.01
N ALA A 337 2.93 -14.30 15.30
CA ALA A 337 3.51 -15.64 15.47
C ALA A 337 3.96 -15.94 16.91
N MET A 338 4.43 -14.93 17.64
CA MET A 338 4.85 -15.08 19.05
C MET A 338 3.70 -15.58 19.95
N PHE A 339 2.46 -15.16 19.70
CA PHE A 339 1.30 -15.58 20.49
C PHE A 339 0.88 -17.03 20.20
N VAL A 340 1.22 -17.55 19.01
CA VAL A 340 1.05 -18.99 18.69
C VAL A 340 1.97 -19.85 19.54
N THR A 341 3.21 -19.43 19.74
CA THR A 341 4.20 -20.16 20.55
C THR A 341 3.73 -20.28 22.00
N GLU A 342 3.21 -19.21 22.59
CA GLU A 342 2.65 -19.23 23.95
C GLU A 342 1.42 -20.15 24.06
N ALA A 343 0.55 -20.17 23.02
CA ALA A 343 -0.58 -21.05 22.97
C ALA A 343 -0.16 -22.53 22.85
N GLN A 344 0.86 -22.81 22.04
CA GLN A 344 1.38 -24.17 21.88
C GLN A 344 1.90 -24.73 23.20
N GLN A 345 2.62 -23.96 24.01
CA GLN A 345 3.08 -24.42 25.31
C GLN A 345 1.91 -24.79 26.22
N ARG A 346 0.90 -23.93 26.32
CA ARG A 346 -0.32 -24.24 27.12
C ARG A 346 -1.08 -25.48 26.63
N ILE A 347 -1.13 -25.68 25.30
CA ILE A 347 -1.75 -26.89 24.72
C ILE A 347 -0.96 -28.15 25.14
N VAL A 348 0.36 -28.10 25.10
CA VAL A 348 1.22 -29.20 25.54
C VAL A 348 0.99 -29.49 27.03
N ASP A 349 1.05 -28.48 27.88
CA ASP A 349 0.84 -28.60 29.32
C ASP A 349 -0.54 -29.21 29.64
N ARG A 350 -1.59 -28.70 28.98
CA ARG A 350 -2.96 -29.21 29.15
C ARG A 350 -3.13 -30.64 28.64
N SER A 351 -2.48 -30.99 27.54
CA SER A 351 -2.49 -32.34 26.99
C SER A 351 -1.87 -33.33 27.98
N GLU A 352 -0.76 -32.93 28.61
CA GLU A 352 -0.11 -33.76 29.65
C GLU A 352 -1.00 -33.97 30.86
N GLU A 353 -1.67 -32.92 31.35
CA GLU A 353 -2.63 -33.00 32.44
C GLU A 353 -3.76 -34.00 32.13
N LEU A 354 -4.39 -33.87 30.94
CA LEU A 354 -5.48 -34.72 30.51
C LEU A 354 -5.05 -36.18 30.41
N LEU A 355 -3.84 -36.44 29.93
CA LEU A 355 -3.29 -37.81 29.88
C LEU A 355 -3.04 -38.38 31.26
N LYS A 356 -2.51 -37.59 32.22
CA LYS A 356 -2.33 -37.95 33.63
C LYS A 356 -3.67 -38.28 34.28
N GLU A 357 -4.69 -37.46 34.09
CA GLU A 357 -6.04 -37.71 34.58
C GLU A 357 -6.60 -39.01 34.04
N LYS A 358 -6.40 -39.32 32.75
CA LYS A 358 -6.86 -40.58 32.12
C LYS A 358 -6.15 -41.80 32.70
N LEU A 359 -4.86 -41.71 32.94
CA LEU A 359 -4.09 -42.80 33.57
C LEU A 359 -4.56 -43.07 35.02
N ASN A 360 -4.80 -42.01 35.80
CA ASN A 360 -5.28 -42.12 37.17
C ASN A 360 -6.67 -42.77 37.24
N ARG A 361 -7.59 -42.43 36.29
CA ARG A 361 -8.90 -43.09 36.20
C ARG A 361 -8.80 -44.56 35.83
N SER A 362 -7.86 -44.97 34.99
CA SER A 362 -7.64 -46.39 34.66
C SER A 362 -7.16 -47.20 35.85
N ASN A 363 -6.29 -46.64 36.69
CA ASN A 363 -5.76 -47.27 37.91
C ASN A 363 -6.83 -47.44 38.99
N LEU A 364 -7.89 -46.59 39.02
CA LEU A 364 -9.02 -46.68 39.93
C LEU A 364 -10.06 -47.72 39.53
N ILE A 365 -10.07 -48.15 38.25
CA ILE A 365 -11.00 -49.17 37.75
C ILE A 365 -10.40 -50.59 37.87
N THR A 366 -9.10 -50.71 38.05
CA THR A 366 -8.37 -51.98 38.18
C THR A 366 -8.00 -52.32 39.63
N ALA A 367 -8.32 -51.47 40.59
CA ALA A 367 -8.20 -51.72 42.03
C ALA A 367 -9.57 -52.03 42.62
#